data_36a869c9b1636cefad822fc2af2976ae
#
_entry.id   36a869c9b1636cefad822fc2af2976ae
#
_cell.length_a   1.000
_cell.length_b   1.000
_cell.length_c   1.000
_cell.angle_alpha   90.00
_cell.angle_beta   90.00
_cell.angle_gamma   90.00
#
_symmetry.space_group_name_H-M   'P 1'
#
loop_
_entity.id
_entity.type
_entity.pdbx_description
1 polymer ?
#
loop_
_entity_poly.entity_id
_entity_poly.type
_entity_poly.pdbx_seq_one_letter_code
_entity_poly.pdbx_strand_id
1 'polypeptide(L)'
;MVKFVASDLDGTLLLNGAQSVDESAIQYINKLVDKGVIFAPASGRQITSLKRLFGAVSDKLAYIAENGALVEYKGETIGKTAMDRKLALEIIEDVIEQPNCEVLVSGEHTAYIKPKSQEYYYRMTKVVNYHTTLVDKFTDLSLIHISEPTRP
;
A
#
# COMPACT_ATOMS: atom_id res chain seq x y z
N MET A 1 11.42 -9.22 -26.87
CA MET A 1 11.97 -8.18 -25.98
C MET A 1 11.01 -7.93 -24.83
N VAL A 2 11.46 -7.97 -23.57
CA VAL A 2 10.64 -7.70 -22.38
C VAL A 2 10.20 -6.23 -22.39
N LYS A 3 8.89 -5.98 -22.19
CA LYS A 3 8.31 -4.63 -22.17
C LYS A 3 7.79 -4.23 -20.80
N PHE A 4 7.54 -5.21 -19.94
CA PHE A 4 6.97 -5.00 -18.61
C PHE A 4 7.63 -5.95 -17.60
N VAL A 5 7.96 -5.42 -16.43
CA VAL A 5 8.50 -6.18 -15.30
C VAL A 5 7.70 -5.79 -14.05
N ALA A 6 7.03 -6.75 -13.45
CA ALA A 6 6.48 -6.59 -12.10
C ALA A 6 7.38 -7.31 -11.10
N SER A 7 7.63 -6.70 -9.95
CA SER A 7 8.44 -7.29 -8.90
C SER A 7 7.76 -7.14 -7.55
N ASP A 8 7.70 -8.22 -6.80
CA ASP A 8 7.36 -8.16 -5.39
C ASP A 8 8.43 -7.38 -4.61
N LEU A 9 8.08 -6.89 -3.44
CA LEU A 9 8.92 -6.07 -2.60
C LEU A 9 9.53 -6.86 -1.44
N ASP A 10 8.68 -7.28 -0.51
CA ASP A 10 9.12 -7.84 0.76
C ASP A 10 9.63 -9.27 0.58
N GLY A 11 10.93 -9.47 0.77
CA GLY A 11 11.62 -10.73 0.46
C GLY A 11 12.18 -10.82 -0.97
N THR A 12 11.97 -9.81 -1.82
CA THR A 12 12.48 -9.76 -3.21
C THR A 12 13.38 -8.54 -3.41
N LEU A 13 12.85 -7.33 -3.40
CA LEU A 13 13.62 -6.08 -3.48
C LEU A 13 14.01 -5.55 -2.09
N LEU A 14 13.22 -5.86 -1.07
CA LEU A 14 13.50 -5.57 0.33
C LEU A 14 13.88 -6.86 1.05
N LEU A 15 15.17 -7.16 1.09
CA LEU A 15 15.70 -8.35 1.73
C LEU A 15 15.97 -8.10 3.22
N ASN A 16 15.80 -9.15 4.06
CA ASN A 16 16.16 -9.14 5.48
C ASN A 16 15.53 -7.99 6.30
N GLY A 17 14.31 -7.58 5.96
CA GLY A 17 13.61 -6.48 6.64
C GLY A 17 14.15 -5.08 6.32
N ALA A 18 14.85 -4.92 5.20
CA ALA A 18 15.34 -3.61 4.75
C ALA A 18 14.19 -2.59 4.63
N GLN A 19 14.45 -1.35 5.06
CA GLN A 19 13.49 -0.26 5.04
C GLN A 19 13.60 0.62 3.78
N SER A 20 14.54 0.31 2.89
CA SER A 20 14.76 1.00 1.61
C SER A 20 15.22 0.02 0.55
N VAL A 21 14.90 0.30 -0.69
CA VAL A 21 15.43 -0.44 -1.84
C VAL A 21 16.91 -0.07 -2.00
N ASP A 22 17.73 -1.08 -2.29
CA ASP A 22 19.16 -0.88 -2.51
C ASP A 22 19.42 0.08 -3.67
N GLU A 23 20.42 0.96 -3.51
CA GLU A 23 20.74 1.98 -4.51
C GLU A 23 21.14 1.37 -5.86
N SER A 24 21.84 0.24 -5.85
CA SER A 24 22.20 -0.48 -7.08
C SER A 24 20.97 -1.01 -7.80
N ALA A 25 19.96 -1.51 -7.06
CA ALA A 25 18.69 -1.92 -7.63
C ALA A 25 17.93 -0.74 -8.26
N ILE A 26 17.89 0.42 -7.59
CA ILE A 26 17.32 1.66 -8.13
C ILE A 26 18.00 2.06 -9.45
N GLN A 27 19.33 1.99 -9.51
CA GLN A 27 20.07 2.30 -10.74
C GLN A 27 19.74 1.33 -11.87
N TYR A 28 19.60 0.03 -11.61
CA TYR A 28 19.20 -0.95 -12.63
C TYR A 28 17.76 -0.73 -13.09
N ILE A 29 16.84 -0.45 -12.17
CA ILE A 29 15.44 -0.12 -12.48
C ILE A 29 15.38 1.12 -13.38
N ASN A 30 16.13 2.18 -13.05
CA ASN A 30 16.20 3.37 -13.89
C ASN A 30 16.70 3.07 -15.31
N LYS A 31 17.76 2.25 -15.44
CA LYS A 31 18.26 1.81 -16.75
C LYS A 31 17.24 1.01 -17.56
N LEU A 32 16.41 0.19 -16.91
CA LEU A 32 15.31 -0.54 -17.57
C LEU A 32 14.26 0.43 -18.11
N VAL A 33 13.84 1.38 -17.27
CA VAL A 33 12.82 2.38 -17.63
C VAL A 33 13.33 3.30 -18.76
N ASP A 34 14.59 3.73 -18.71
CA ASP A 34 15.20 4.54 -19.77
C ASP A 34 15.29 3.80 -21.12
N LYS A 35 15.25 2.45 -21.11
CA LYS A 35 15.13 1.60 -22.30
C LYS A 35 13.68 1.32 -22.74
N GLY A 36 12.71 1.97 -22.11
CA GLY A 36 11.28 1.83 -22.44
C GLY A 36 10.62 0.60 -21.83
N VAL A 37 11.22 -0.05 -20.83
CA VAL A 37 10.57 -1.12 -20.06
C VAL A 37 9.74 -0.49 -18.95
N ILE A 38 8.48 -0.85 -18.83
CA ILE A 38 7.66 -0.48 -17.69
C ILE A 38 8.05 -1.35 -16.51
N PHE A 39 8.47 -0.72 -15.41
CA PHE A 39 8.74 -1.42 -14.16
C PHE A 39 7.63 -1.10 -13.14
N ALA A 40 7.11 -2.13 -12.47
CA ALA A 40 6.03 -2.01 -11.49
C ALA A 40 6.37 -2.79 -10.21
N PRO A 41 6.69 -2.12 -9.09
CA PRO A 41 6.64 -2.77 -7.79
C PRO A 41 5.20 -3.17 -7.47
N ALA A 42 5.02 -4.42 -6.99
CA ALA A 42 3.74 -5.00 -6.62
C ALA A 42 3.77 -5.39 -5.14
N SER A 43 2.86 -4.84 -4.34
CA SER A 43 2.84 -5.08 -2.90
C SER A 43 1.47 -4.79 -2.28
N GLY A 44 1.22 -5.34 -1.08
CA GLY A 44 0.09 -4.95 -0.23
C GLY A 44 0.22 -3.58 0.42
N ARG A 45 1.35 -2.88 0.23
CA ARG A 45 1.59 -1.56 0.82
C ARG A 45 0.77 -0.47 0.15
N GLN A 46 0.49 0.61 0.90
CA GLN A 46 -0.08 1.83 0.33
C GLN A 46 0.81 2.42 -0.77
N ILE A 47 0.19 3.00 -1.79
CA ILE A 47 0.89 3.61 -2.92
C ILE A 47 1.86 4.72 -2.49
N THR A 48 1.51 5.53 -1.51
CA THR A 48 2.38 6.57 -0.95
C THR A 48 3.63 5.98 -0.28
N SER A 49 3.48 4.83 0.38
CA SER A 49 4.58 4.08 0.97
C SER A 49 5.49 3.47 -0.09
N LEU A 50 4.91 2.92 -1.16
CA LEU A 50 5.67 2.39 -2.30
C LEU A 50 6.49 3.47 -2.98
N LYS A 51 5.88 4.60 -3.33
CA LYS A 51 6.56 5.71 -4.01
C LYS A 51 7.79 6.20 -3.24
N ARG A 52 7.71 6.29 -1.93
CA ARG A 52 8.85 6.71 -1.09
C ARG A 52 10.07 5.79 -1.20
N LEU A 53 9.86 4.47 -1.41
CA LEU A 53 10.95 3.50 -1.51
C LEU A 53 11.81 3.68 -2.77
N PHE A 54 11.25 4.28 -3.81
CA PHE A 54 11.92 4.44 -5.11
C PHE A 54 12.47 5.85 -5.36
N GLY A 55 12.23 6.80 -4.46
CA GLY A 55 12.84 8.13 -4.50
C GLY A 55 12.75 8.81 -5.88
N ALA A 56 13.90 9.20 -6.43
CA ALA A 56 13.97 9.98 -7.66
C ALA A 56 13.45 9.26 -8.92
N VAL A 57 13.34 7.92 -8.93
CA VAL A 57 12.79 7.19 -10.09
C VAL A 57 11.30 6.95 -9.98
N SER A 58 10.69 7.30 -8.85
CA SER A 58 9.30 7.03 -8.50
C SER A 58 8.32 7.44 -9.60
N ASP A 59 8.45 8.65 -10.13
CA ASP A 59 7.50 9.20 -11.12
C ASP A 59 7.56 8.51 -12.49
N LYS A 60 8.59 7.69 -12.72
CA LYS A 60 8.76 6.93 -13.95
C LYS A 60 8.12 5.55 -13.91
N LEU A 61 7.74 5.06 -12.72
CA LEU A 61 7.30 3.70 -12.49
C LEU A 61 5.78 3.55 -12.64
N ALA A 62 5.35 2.31 -12.87
CA ALA A 62 3.99 1.89 -12.54
C ALA A 62 3.97 1.36 -11.10
N TYR A 63 2.78 1.28 -10.50
CA TYR A 63 2.61 0.75 -9.14
C TYR A 63 1.41 -0.18 -9.09
N ILE A 64 1.59 -1.36 -8.51
CA ILE A 64 0.53 -2.30 -8.16
C ILE A 64 0.48 -2.31 -6.64
N ALA A 65 -0.38 -1.48 -6.07
CA ALA A 65 -0.51 -1.25 -4.64
C ALA A 65 -1.73 -1.98 -4.06
N GLU A 66 -1.79 -2.08 -2.72
CA GLU A 66 -2.94 -2.65 -2.00
C GLU A 66 -3.33 -4.03 -2.54
N ASN A 67 -2.36 -4.92 -2.76
CA ASN A 67 -2.56 -6.25 -3.36
C ASN A 67 -3.26 -6.22 -4.73
N GLY A 68 -3.06 -5.17 -5.51
CA GLY A 68 -3.67 -4.97 -6.83
C GLY A 68 -4.98 -4.21 -6.83
N ALA A 69 -5.50 -3.81 -5.66
CA ALA A 69 -6.71 -3.00 -5.59
C ALA A 69 -6.52 -1.58 -6.16
N LEU A 70 -5.28 -1.09 -6.21
CA LEU A 70 -4.92 0.18 -6.82
C LEU A 70 -3.73 0.03 -7.76
N VAL A 71 -3.91 0.41 -9.01
CA VAL A 71 -2.85 0.41 -10.02
C VAL A 71 -2.68 1.81 -10.58
N GLU A 72 -1.45 2.31 -10.52
CA GLU A 72 -1.09 3.64 -11.02
C GLU A 72 0.03 3.55 -12.05
N TYR A 73 0.01 4.41 -13.05
CA TYR A 73 1.10 4.60 -14.00
C TYR A 73 1.24 6.08 -14.34
N LYS A 74 2.47 6.62 -14.21
CA LYS A 74 2.78 8.04 -14.48
C LYS A 74 1.89 9.03 -13.71
N GLY A 75 1.55 8.70 -12.47
CA GLY A 75 0.70 9.55 -11.63
C GLY A 75 -0.81 9.44 -11.89
N GLU A 76 -1.22 8.62 -12.86
CA GLU A 76 -2.64 8.39 -13.17
C GLU A 76 -3.09 7.02 -12.64
N THR A 77 -4.22 6.98 -11.96
CA THR A 77 -4.87 5.72 -11.58
C THR A 77 -5.46 5.05 -12.81
N ILE A 78 -4.87 3.92 -13.23
CA ILE A 78 -5.31 3.15 -14.40
C ILE A 78 -6.14 1.93 -14.04
N GLY A 79 -6.15 1.53 -12.78
CA GLY A 79 -6.93 0.42 -12.25
C GLY A 79 -7.27 0.63 -10.79
N LYS A 80 -8.54 0.32 -10.42
CA LYS A 80 -9.03 0.52 -9.08
C LYS A 80 -10.18 -0.44 -8.80
N THR A 81 -10.06 -1.22 -7.73
CA THR A 81 -11.09 -2.16 -7.28
C THR A 81 -11.41 -1.86 -5.83
N ALA A 82 -12.64 -1.48 -5.56
CA ALA A 82 -13.12 -1.24 -4.22
C ALA A 82 -13.96 -2.40 -3.72
N MET A 83 -13.91 -2.68 -2.44
CA MET A 83 -14.82 -3.60 -1.79
C MET A 83 -16.23 -2.97 -1.72
N ASP A 84 -17.27 -3.80 -1.79
CA ASP A 84 -18.63 -3.33 -1.53
C ASP A 84 -18.73 -2.73 -0.12
N ARG A 85 -19.33 -1.53 -0.04
CA ARG A 85 -19.35 -0.76 1.21
C ARG A 85 -20.08 -1.50 2.34
N LYS A 86 -21.19 -2.16 2.03
CA LYS A 86 -21.99 -2.87 3.04
C LYS A 86 -21.22 -4.05 3.58
N LEU A 87 -20.65 -4.86 2.70
CA LEU A 87 -19.79 -5.99 3.06
C LEU A 87 -18.58 -5.54 3.90
N ALA A 88 -17.97 -4.45 3.53
CA ALA A 88 -16.83 -3.90 4.24
C ALA A 88 -17.19 -3.47 5.67
N LEU A 89 -18.33 -2.81 5.86
CA LEU A 89 -18.79 -2.41 7.20
C LEU A 89 -19.15 -3.63 8.06
N GLU A 90 -19.79 -4.65 7.49
CA GLU A 90 -20.07 -5.91 8.18
C GLU A 90 -18.76 -6.59 8.66
N ILE A 91 -17.75 -6.67 7.79
CA ILE A 91 -16.43 -7.22 8.17
C ILE A 91 -15.76 -6.37 9.26
N ILE A 92 -15.84 -5.05 9.16
CA ILE A 92 -15.25 -4.15 10.17
C ILE A 92 -15.91 -4.35 11.52
N GLU A 93 -17.25 -4.44 11.57
CA GLU A 93 -18.00 -4.68 12.80
C GLU A 93 -17.58 -6.01 13.44
N ASP A 94 -17.51 -7.08 12.67
CA ASP A 94 -17.10 -8.40 13.15
C ASP A 94 -15.67 -8.40 13.71
N VAL A 95 -14.74 -7.73 13.01
CA VAL A 95 -13.32 -7.70 13.41
C VAL A 95 -13.08 -6.79 14.60
N ILE A 96 -13.78 -5.64 14.67
CA ILE A 96 -13.56 -4.67 15.75
C ILE A 96 -14.00 -5.21 17.12
N GLU A 97 -14.92 -6.15 17.15
CA GLU A 97 -15.35 -6.82 18.38
C GLU A 97 -14.31 -7.83 18.91
N GLN A 98 -13.39 -8.29 18.07
CA GLN A 98 -12.35 -9.24 18.48
C GLN A 98 -11.27 -8.51 19.30
N PRO A 99 -10.95 -8.98 20.53
CA PRO A 99 -10.04 -8.26 21.42
C PRO A 99 -8.59 -8.13 20.90
N ASN A 100 -8.15 -9.10 20.10
CA ASN A 100 -6.77 -9.17 19.58
C ASN A 100 -6.66 -8.76 18.11
N CYS A 101 -7.70 -8.14 17.55
CA CYS A 101 -7.71 -7.69 16.17
C CYS A 101 -7.76 -6.17 16.10
N GLU A 102 -7.03 -5.64 15.16
CA GLU A 102 -7.07 -4.23 14.79
C GLU A 102 -7.63 -4.08 13.37
N VAL A 103 -8.26 -2.95 13.10
CA VAL A 103 -8.83 -2.65 11.79
C VAL A 103 -8.05 -1.51 11.14
N LEU A 104 -7.60 -1.76 9.90
CA LEU A 104 -7.08 -0.74 9.02
C LEU A 104 -7.91 -0.75 7.74
N VAL A 105 -8.46 0.39 7.40
CA VAL A 105 -9.25 0.58 6.18
C VAL A 105 -8.41 1.42 5.21
N SER A 106 -7.95 0.82 4.14
CA SER A 106 -7.22 1.54 3.10
C SER A 106 -8.15 2.43 2.29
N GLY A 107 -7.86 3.71 2.29
CA GLY A 107 -8.45 4.69 1.38
C GLY A 107 -7.48 5.06 0.27
N GLU A 108 -7.94 5.86 -0.68
CA GLU A 108 -7.12 6.26 -1.85
C GLU A 108 -5.83 7.00 -1.46
N HIS A 109 -5.89 7.83 -0.42
CA HIS A 109 -4.78 8.70 -0.03
C HIS A 109 -4.32 8.48 1.41
N THR A 110 -5.07 7.73 2.21
CA THR A 110 -4.79 7.50 3.62
C THR A 110 -5.34 6.16 4.08
N ALA A 111 -4.77 5.60 5.14
CA ALA A 111 -5.40 4.50 5.87
C ALA A 111 -6.19 5.06 7.05
N TYR A 112 -7.42 4.65 7.17
CA TYR A 112 -8.27 5.00 8.31
C TYR A 112 -8.09 3.96 9.40
N ILE A 113 -7.78 4.42 10.61
CA ILE A 113 -7.58 3.56 11.76
C ILE A 113 -8.30 4.09 13.00
N LYS A 114 -8.76 3.15 13.83
CA LYS A 114 -9.24 3.40 15.19
C LYS A 114 -8.51 2.44 16.12
N PRO A 115 -7.26 2.78 16.50
CA PRO A 115 -6.41 1.86 17.22
C PRO A 115 -6.95 1.56 18.62
N LYS A 116 -6.96 0.28 19.01
CA LYS A 116 -7.26 -0.17 20.37
C LYS A 116 -6.06 -0.02 21.30
N SER A 117 -4.86 0.09 20.74
CA SER A 117 -3.61 0.20 21.49
C SER A 117 -2.67 1.27 20.94
N GLN A 118 -1.88 1.87 21.83
CA GLN A 118 -0.82 2.80 21.46
C GLN A 118 0.29 2.10 20.66
N GLU A 119 0.54 0.82 20.92
CA GLU A 119 1.53 0.01 20.20
C GLU A 119 1.15 -0.12 18.71
N TYR A 120 -0.11 -0.46 18.42
CA TYR A 120 -0.59 -0.54 17.05
C TYR A 120 -0.50 0.82 16.34
N TYR A 121 -0.93 1.88 17.01
CA TYR A 121 -0.81 3.24 16.46
C TYR A 121 0.64 3.58 16.12
N TYR A 122 1.57 3.34 17.04
CA TYR A 122 3.00 3.57 16.82
C TYR A 122 3.53 2.73 15.66
N ARG A 123 3.18 1.45 15.62
CA ARG A 123 3.58 0.53 14.54
C ARG A 123 3.14 1.06 13.18
N MET A 124 1.86 1.45 13.03
CA MET A 124 1.34 1.93 11.74
C MET A 124 1.97 3.25 11.30
N THR A 125 2.14 4.18 12.24
CA THR A 125 2.57 5.55 11.91
C THR A 125 4.09 5.72 11.88
N LYS A 126 4.86 4.92 12.63
CA LYS A 126 6.32 5.10 12.78
C LYS A 126 7.13 3.96 12.18
N VAL A 127 6.67 2.72 12.29
CA VAL A 127 7.40 1.55 11.77
C VAL A 127 7.03 1.27 10.32
N VAL A 128 5.74 1.04 10.05
CA VAL A 128 5.23 0.83 8.69
C VAL A 128 5.19 2.13 7.90
N ASN A 129 5.09 3.24 8.63
CA ASN A 129 5.08 4.60 8.09
C ASN A 129 3.96 4.84 7.07
N TYR A 130 2.77 4.36 7.39
CA TYR A 130 1.58 4.64 6.59
C TYR A 130 1.09 6.07 6.82
N HIS A 131 0.55 6.67 5.78
CA HIS A 131 -0.26 7.87 5.93
C HIS A 131 -1.60 7.46 6.52
N THR A 132 -1.87 7.88 7.77
CA THR A 132 -3.03 7.42 8.54
C THR A 132 -3.90 8.57 8.98
N THR A 133 -5.21 8.34 8.99
CA THR A 133 -6.23 9.24 9.55
C THR A 133 -6.97 8.51 10.66
N LEU A 134 -7.00 9.11 11.86
CA LEU A 134 -7.80 8.59 12.97
C LEU A 134 -9.27 8.85 12.72
N VAL A 135 -10.10 7.86 13.02
CA VAL A 135 -11.56 7.96 12.92
C VAL A 135 -12.23 7.52 14.21
N ASP A 136 -13.36 8.15 14.55
CA ASP A 136 -14.19 7.72 15.65
C ASP A 136 -15.08 6.55 15.26
N LYS A 137 -15.57 6.56 14.02
CA LYS A 137 -16.40 5.51 13.45
C LYS A 137 -16.03 5.28 11.99
N PHE A 138 -15.95 4.01 11.60
CA PHE A 138 -15.72 3.65 10.19
C PHE A 138 -16.94 3.87 9.30
N THR A 139 -18.15 3.98 9.90
CA THR A 139 -19.39 4.30 9.17
C THR A 139 -19.40 5.68 8.55
N ASP A 140 -18.61 6.62 9.10
CA ASP A 140 -18.55 8.01 8.65
C ASP A 140 -17.66 8.20 7.42
N LEU A 141 -16.98 7.13 7.01
CA LEU A 141 -16.10 7.18 5.82
C LEU A 141 -16.93 7.20 4.54
N SER A 142 -16.62 8.13 3.67
CA SER A 142 -16.98 8.03 2.26
C SER A 142 -16.06 6.98 1.62
N LEU A 143 -16.43 5.71 1.80
CA LEU A 143 -15.60 4.58 1.42
C LEU A 143 -15.53 4.47 -0.09
N ILE A 144 -14.47 4.97 -0.67
CA ILE A 144 -14.18 4.78 -2.07
C ILE A 144 -13.28 3.54 -2.26
N HIS A 145 -12.56 3.11 -1.19
CA HIS A 145 -11.60 1.99 -1.25
C HIS A 145 -11.47 1.32 0.10
N ILE A 146 -11.74 0.04 0.14
CA ILE A 146 -11.36 -0.84 1.23
C ILE A 146 -10.55 -1.97 0.60
N SER A 147 -9.27 -2.02 0.88
CA SER A 147 -8.46 -3.21 0.66
C SER A 147 -8.72 -4.20 1.81
N GLU A 148 -8.54 -5.49 1.53
CA GLU A 148 -8.72 -6.53 2.54
C GLU A 148 -7.94 -6.23 3.83
N PRO A 149 -8.47 -6.61 5.00
CA PRO A 149 -7.76 -6.49 6.26
C PRO A 149 -6.45 -7.29 6.19
N THR A 150 -5.33 -6.61 6.36
CA THR A 150 -4.04 -7.28 6.49
C THR A 150 -3.97 -7.96 7.84
N ARG A 151 -3.76 -9.29 7.86
CA ARG A 151 -3.41 -10.00 9.09
C ARG A 151 -2.04 -9.53 9.58
N PRO A 152 -1.86 -9.40 10.89
CA PRO A 152 -0.57 -9.06 11.49
C PRO A 152 0.48 -10.15 11.27
#